data_d1815a88cca005f504bbf2167e9d3e66
#
_entry.id   d1815a88cca005f504bbf2167e9d3e66
#
_cell.length_a   1.000
_cell.length_b   1.000
_cell.length_c   1.000
_cell.angle_alpha   90.00
_cell.angle_beta   90.00
_cell.angle_gamma   90.00
#
_symmetry.space_group_name_H-M   'P 1'
#
loop_
_entity.id
_entity.type
_entity.pdbx_description
1 polymer ?
#
loop_
_entity_poly.entity_id
_entity_poly.type
_entity_poly.pdbx_seq_one_letter_code
_entity_poly.pdbx_strand_id
1 'polypeptide(L)'
;MASSTAQAKRCGEGLAEPKELAPSGWPVVDSGLLMAYIENVVVVRIDPDVNERSLQRFLDEWPRGIDIRSPDARSAALYDLPAWSGATALMRRRMAELLRSRLGILSATTKAWALVTQSPMVSGMVQAIHWVQPPPYPHCVTYSAAQGFEFIHQHLPELNVSRCLARYVSLLSVYHRRMH
;
A
#
# COMPACT_ATOMS: atom_id res chain seq x y z
N MET A 1 30.66 55.52 16.65
CA MET A 1 29.28 55.01 16.65
C MET A 1 28.99 54.43 15.27
N ALA A 2 29.06 53.14 15.13
CA ALA A 2 28.77 52.42 13.89
C ALA A 2 27.85 51.25 14.24
N SER A 3 26.59 51.38 13.83
CA SER A 3 25.57 50.35 14.01
C SER A 3 25.72 49.29 12.95
N SER A 4 26.04 48.07 13.39
CA SER A 4 26.10 46.87 12.55
C SER A 4 24.71 46.22 12.58
N THR A 5 23.96 46.34 11.48
CA THR A 5 22.69 45.65 11.27
C THR A 5 22.95 44.26 10.67
N ALA A 6 22.92 43.24 11.51
CA ALA A 6 23.02 41.86 11.07
C ALA A 6 21.77 41.45 10.33
N GLN A 7 21.91 41.19 9.05
CA GLN A 7 20.84 40.71 8.13
C GLN A 7 20.67 39.22 8.32
N ALA A 8 19.62 38.83 9.02
CA ALA A 8 19.23 37.41 9.18
C ALA A 8 18.80 36.86 7.84
N LYS A 9 19.66 36.03 7.24
CA LYS A 9 19.40 35.26 6.01
C LYS A 9 18.40 34.17 6.32
N ARG A 10 17.17 34.34 5.89
CA ARG A 10 16.13 33.31 5.95
C ARG A 10 16.52 32.15 5.01
N CYS A 11 17.02 31.08 5.55
CA CYS A 11 17.08 29.78 4.86
C CYS A 11 15.64 29.24 4.78
N GLY A 12 14.95 29.60 3.72
CA GLY A 12 13.74 28.92 3.27
C GLY A 12 14.15 27.83 2.29
N GLU A 13 14.81 26.77 2.74
CA GLU A 13 14.91 25.53 1.95
C GLU A 13 13.50 24.91 1.94
N GLY A 14 12.77 25.16 0.85
CA GLY A 14 11.59 24.40 0.52
C GLY A 14 12.01 22.94 0.37
N LEU A 15 11.64 22.13 1.37
CA LEU A 15 11.67 20.67 1.24
C LEU A 15 10.80 20.37 0.02
N ALA A 16 11.43 20.03 -1.10
CA ALA A 16 10.76 19.50 -2.26
C ALA A 16 9.93 18.31 -1.78
N GLU A 17 8.60 18.41 -1.93
CA GLU A 17 7.72 17.26 -1.65
C GLU A 17 8.26 16.07 -2.43
N PRO A 18 8.42 14.89 -1.77
CA PRO A 18 8.85 13.71 -2.47
C PRO A 18 7.84 13.45 -3.59
N LYS A 19 8.32 13.49 -4.84
CA LYS A 19 7.53 13.23 -6.02
C LYS A 19 6.94 11.84 -5.83
N GLU A 20 5.64 11.76 -5.52
CA GLU A 20 4.93 10.48 -5.40
C GLU A 20 5.13 9.71 -6.71
N LEU A 21 5.89 8.62 -6.65
CA LEU A 21 6.14 7.70 -7.76
C LEU A 21 4.91 6.82 -7.97
N ALA A 22 3.73 7.44 -8.09
CA ALA A 22 2.53 6.69 -8.40
C ALA A 22 2.47 6.40 -9.92
N PRO A 23 2.07 5.17 -10.31
CA PRO A 23 1.81 4.87 -11.70
C PRO A 23 0.80 5.84 -12.31
N SER A 24 0.94 6.15 -13.61
CA SER A 24 -0.09 6.89 -14.34
C SER A 24 -1.44 6.18 -14.19
N GLY A 25 -2.48 6.92 -13.79
CA GLY A 25 -3.82 6.36 -13.56
C GLY A 25 -4.13 5.94 -12.12
N TRP A 26 -3.19 6.12 -11.18
CA TRP A 26 -3.46 5.94 -9.75
C TRP A 26 -3.87 7.28 -9.08
N PRO A 27 -4.74 7.28 -8.06
CA PRO A 27 -5.40 6.12 -7.46
C PRO A 27 -6.42 5.46 -8.40
N VAL A 28 -6.48 4.12 -8.38
CA VAL A 28 -7.55 3.35 -9.00
C VAL A 28 -8.70 3.25 -8.01
N VAL A 29 -9.87 3.75 -8.41
CA VAL A 29 -11.11 3.64 -7.65
C VAL A 29 -12.15 2.99 -8.55
N ASP A 30 -12.58 1.80 -8.20
CA ASP A 30 -13.55 1.01 -8.96
C ASP A 30 -14.50 0.30 -7.97
N SER A 31 -15.52 -0.41 -8.48
CA SER A 31 -16.50 -1.11 -7.65
C SER A 31 -15.83 -2.15 -6.75
N GLY A 32 -15.84 -1.90 -5.45
CA GLY A 32 -15.21 -2.76 -4.43
C GLY A 32 -13.67 -2.76 -4.44
N LEU A 33 -13.00 -1.87 -5.21
CA LEU A 33 -11.55 -1.79 -5.30
C LEU A 33 -11.04 -0.36 -5.13
N LEU A 34 -10.08 -0.18 -4.22
CA LEU A 34 -9.24 1.01 -4.12
C LEU A 34 -7.77 0.59 -4.17
N MET A 35 -6.99 1.17 -5.08
CA MET A 35 -5.54 1.06 -5.10
C MET A 35 -4.92 2.45 -5.12
N ALA A 36 -3.99 2.72 -4.22
CA ALA A 36 -3.33 4.01 -4.13
C ALA A 36 -1.87 3.87 -3.68
N TYR A 37 -1.08 4.89 -4.00
CA TYR A 37 0.20 5.16 -3.36
C TYR A 37 0.02 6.24 -2.30
N ILE A 38 0.49 5.97 -1.10
CA ILE A 38 0.54 6.93 -0.01
C ILE A 38 1.99 6.95 0.47
N GLU A 39 2.72 8.01 0.17
CA GLU A 39 4.17 8.05 0.35
C GLU A 39 4.83 6.85 -0.35
N ASN A 40 5.54 6.01 0.38
CA ASN A 40 6.16 4.79 -0.14
C ASN A 40 5.35 3.51 0.16
N VAL A 41 4.04 3.64 0.47
CA VAL A 41 3.16 2.51 0.78
C VAL A 41 2.16 2.30 -0.35
N VAL A 42 2.15 1.11 -0.93
CA VAL A 42 1.05 0.65 -1.78
C VAL A 42 -0.11 0.27 -0.89
N VAL A 43 -1.22 0.94 -1.05
CA VAL A 43 -2.45 0.64 -0.33
C VAL A 43 -3.43 -0.02 -1.30
N VAL A 44 -3.95 -1.18 -0.92
CA VAL A 44 -4.98 -1.90 -1.66
C VAL A 44 -6.12 -2.21 -0.71
N ARG A 45 -7.32 -1.77 -1.07
CA ARG A 45 -8.54 -2.20 -0.39
C ARG A 45 -9.43 -2.97 -1.36
N ILE A 46 -9.89 -4.13 -0.93
CA ILE A 46 -10.83 -4.96 -1.68
C ILE A 46 -12.03 -5.25 -0.77
N ASP A 47 -13.18 -4.72 -1.12
CA ASP A 47 -14.41 -4.92 -0.38
C ASP A 47 -15.10 -6.26 -0.75
N PRO A 48 -16.01 -6.77 0.10
CA PRO A 48 -16.68 -8.06 -0.11
C PRO A 48 -17.51 -8.13 -1.40
N ASP A 49 -18.01 -7.01 -1.86
CA ASP A 49 -18.87 -6.83 -3.04
C ASP A 49 -18.10 -6.49 -4.32
N VAL A 50 -16.76 -6.58 -4.28
CA VAL A 50 -15.91 -6.37 -5.45
C VAL A 50 -16.36 -7.28 -6.60
N ASN A 51 -16.58 -6.69 -7.78
CA ASN A 51 -16.96 -7.45 -8.96
C ASN A 51 -15.73 -8.03 -9.71
N GLU A 52 -15.99 -8.98 -10.60
CA GLU A 52 -14.93 -9.66 -11.35
C GLU A 52 -14.11 -8.69 -12.23
N ARG A 53 -14.73 -7.66 -12.80
CA ARG A 53 -14.05 -6.66 -13.61
C ARG A 53 -13.04 -5.86 -12.81
N SER A 54 -13.43 -5.42 -11.60
CA SER A 54 -12.54 -4.68 -10.70
C SER A 54 -11.39 -5.56 -10.22
N LEU A 55 -11.65 -6.83 -9.97
CA LEU A 55 -10.60 -7.79 -9.61
C LEU A 55 -9.64 -8.07 -10.78
N GLN A 56 -10.16 -8.15 -12.01
CA GLN A 56 -9.28 -8.25 -13.19
C GLN A 56 -8.41 -6.99 -13.31
N ARG A 57 -9.00 -5.81 -13.11
CA ARG A 57 -8.26 -4.55 -13.11
C ARG A 57 -7.17 -4.52 -12.03
N PHE A 58 -7.44 -5.04 -10.84
CA PHE A 58 -6.41 -5.20 -9.80
C PHE A 58 -5.25 -6.06 -10.30
N LEU A 59 -5.52 -7.20 -10.93
CA LEU A 59 -4.47 -8.08 -11.47
C LEU A 59 -3.64 -7.43 -12.59
N ASP A 60 -4.24 -6.52 -13.35
CA ASP A 60 -3.57 -5.81 -14.46
C ASP A 60 -2.75 -4.61 -13.96
N GLU A 61 -3.25 -3.86 -12.96
CA GLU A 61 -2.62 -2.64 -12.46
C GLU A 61 -1.57 -2.90 -11.37
N TRP A 62 -1.77 -3.93 -10.54
CA TRP A 62 -0.86 -4.25 -9.44
C TRP A 62 0.59 -4.49 -9.89
N PRO A 63 0.86 -5.24 -10.99
CA PRO A 63 2.21 -5.40 -11.51
C PRO A 63 2.87 -4.08 -11.90
N ARG A 64 2.11 -3.15 -12.48
CA ARG A 64 2.62 -1.82 -12.87
C ARG A 64 3.14 -1.06 -11.66
N GLY A 65 2.42 -1.11 -10.51
CA GLY A 65 2.86 -0.49 -9.27
C GLY A 65 4.16 -1.09 -8.70
N ILE A 66 4.49 -2.32 -9.08
CA ILE A 66 5.76 -2.96 -8.71
C ILE A 66 6.85 -2.63 -9.74
N ASP A 67 6.54 -2.76 -11.02
CA ASP A 67 7.52 -2.66 -12.11
C ASP A 67 8.13 -1.26 -12.26
N ILE A 68 7.45 -0.20 -11.81
CA ILE A 68 7.98 1.17 -11.81
C ILE A 68 8.95 1.46 -10.66
N ARG A 69 9.09 0.54 -9.70
CA ARG A 69 9.98 0.77 -8.55
C ARG A 69 11.44 0.69 -8.98
N SER A 70 12.21 1.70 -8.60
CA SER A 70 13.66 1.59 -8.65
C SER A 70 14.12 0.41 -7.80
N PRO A 71 15.18 -0.32 -8.17
CA PRO A 71 15.79 -1.35 -7.32
C PRO A 71 16.19 -0.85 -5.93
N ASP A 72 16.50 0.43 -5.81
CA ASP A 72 16.86 1.10 -4.54
C ASP A 72 15.64 1.61 -3.77
N ALA A 73 14.43 1.49 -4.35
CA ALA A 73 13.22 1.97 -3.71
C ALA A 73 12.93 1.18 -2.42
N ARG A 74 12.68 1.91 -1.35
CA ARG A 74 12.17 1.35 -0.09
C ARG A 74 10.68 1.56 -0.05
N SER A 75 9.92 0.51 -0.11
CA SER A 75 8.46 0.56 -0.13
C SER A 75 7.85 -0.44 0.84
N ALA A 76 6.58 -0.25 1.14
CA ALA A 76 5.79 -1.20 1.90
C ALA A 76 4.43 -1.41 1.22
N ALA A 77 3.65 -2.36 1.74
CA ALA A 77 2.28 -2.55 1.28
C ALA A 77 1.32 -2.71 2.45
N LEU A 78 0.14 -2.12 2.33
CA LEU A 78 -0.98 -2.28 3.24
C LEU A 78 -2.18 -2.78 2.44
N TYR A 79 -2.62 -4.00 2.75
CA TYR A 79 -3.82 -4.59 2.18
C TYR A 79 -4.96 -4.52 3.19
N ASP A 80 -6.04 -3.85 2.84
CA ASP A 80 -7.26 -3.76 3.65
C ASP A 80 -8.33 -4.66 3.03
N LEU A 81 -8.54 -5.83 3.65
CA LEU A 81 -9.45 -6.87 3.19
C LEU A 81 -10.50 -7.14 4.28
N PRO A 82 -11.52 -6.30 4.45
CA PRO A 82 -12.43 -6.38 5.59
C PRO A 82 -13.18 -7.72 5.69
N ALA A 83 -13.60 -8.29 4.58
CA ALA A 83 -14.31 -9.57 4.56
C ALA A 83 -14.26 -10.23 3.16
N TRP A 84 -13.10 -10.31 2.56
CA TRP A 84 -13.00 -10.83 1.20
C TRP A 84 -13.20 -12.36 1.16
N SER A 85 -14.29 -12.81 0.52
CA SER A 85 -14.60 -14.23 0.32
C SER A 85 -14.56 -14.65 -1.16
N GLY A 86 -14.34 -13.71 -2.08
CA GLY A 86 -14.67 -13.85 -3.50
C GLY A 86 -13.54 -14.27 -4.44
N ALA A 87 -12.32 -14.58 -3.96
CA ALA A 87 -11.27 -15.02 -4.87
C ALA A 87 -11.56 -16.40 -5.47
N THR A 88 -11.86 -16.46 -6.75
CA THR A 88 -11.98 -17.70 -7.48
C THR A 88 -10.64 -18.47 -7.49
N ALA A 89 -10.67 -19.78 -7.72
CA ALA A 89 -9.47 -20.58 -7.84
C ALA A 89 -8.53 -20.05 -8.96
N LEU A 90 -9.11 -19.57 -10.06
CA LEU A 90 -8.36 -18.96 -11.17
C LEU A 90 -7.64 -17.67 -10.73
N MET A 91 -8.31 -16.82 -9.96
CA MET A 91 -7.69 -15.58 -9.45
C MET A 91 -6.56 -15.86 -8.48
N ARG A 92 -6.75 -16.79 -7.54
CA ARG A 92 -5.67 -17.21 -6.62
C ARG A 92 -4.46 -17.71 -7.38
N ARG A 93 -4.67 -18.52 -8.44
CA ARG A 93 -3.58 -18.99 -9.29
C ARG A 93 -2.86 -17.85 -10.02
N ARG A 94 -3.58 -16.94 -10.66
CA ARG A 94 -3.01 -15.76 -11.33
C ARG A 94 -2.21 -14.89 -10.37
N MET A 95 -2.74 -14.63 -9.15
CA MET A 95 -2.02 -13.88 -8.14
C MET A 95 -0.72 -14.59 -7.71
N ALA A 96 -0.76 -15.91 -7.51
CA ALA A 96 0.42 -16.67 -7.16
C ALA A 96 1.49 -16.65 -8.29
N GLU A 97 1.08 -16.71 -9.55
CA GLU A 97 1.96 -16.60 -10.71
C GLU A 97 2.59 -15.20 -10.80
N LEU A 98 1.79 -14.13 -10.59
CA LEU A 98 2.27 -12.75 -10.55
C LEU A 98 3.28 -12.52 -9.42
N LEU A 99 2.98 -12.98 -8.21
CA LEU A 99 3.89 -12.89 -7.06
C LEU A 99 5.21 -13.61 -7.36
N ARG A 100 5.15 -14.83 -7.90
CA ARG A 100 6.33 -15.63 -8.23
C ARG A 100 7.19 -14.94 -9.28
N SER A 101 6.58 -14.39 -10.34
CA SER A 101 7.32 -13.72 -11.43
C SER A 101 8.02 -12.43 -10.97
N ARG A 102 7.58 -11.82 -9.86
CA ARG A 102 8.12 -10.57 -9.32
C ARG A 102 8.83 -10.72 -7.98
N LEU A 103 9.04 -11.94 -7.54
CA LEU A 103 9.62 -12.20 -6.21
C LEU A 103 10.98 -11.50 -6.02
N GLY A 104 11.81 -11.42 -7.06
CA GLY A 104 13.12 -10.77 -6.99
C GLY A 104 12.99 -9.27 -6.67
N ILE A 105 12.17 -8.53 -7.41
CA ILE A 105 11.98 -7.09 -7.17
C ILE A 105 11.25 -6.83 -5.86
N LEU A 106 10.24 -7.65 -5.51
CA LEU A 106 9.53 -7.53 -4.23
C LEU A 106 10.47 -7.76 -3.04
N SER A 107 11.33 -8.77 -3.10
CA SER A 107 12.30 -9.05 -2.03
C SER A 107 13.30 -7.91 -1.85
N ALA A 108 13.73 -7.28 -2.94
CA ALA A 108 14.67 -6.17 -2.90
C ALA A 108 14.03 -4.87 -2.37
N THR A 109 12.82 -4.55 -2.83
CA THR A 109 12.21 -3.23 -2.61
C THR A 109 11.21 -3.18 -1.46
N THR A 110 10.53 -4.30 -1.13
CA THR A 110 9.52 -4.32 -0.06
C THR A 110 10.17 -4.49 1.31
N LYS A 111 9.92 -3.54 2.21
CA LYS A 111 10.48 -3.53 3.57
C LYS A 111 9.51 -4.07 4.61
N ALA A 112 8.20 -3.96 4.35
CA ALA A 112 7.15 -4.52 5.21
C ALA A 112 5.85 -4.72 4.45
N TRP A 113 5.01 -5.61 4.95
CA TRP A 113 3.67 -5.85 4.46
C TRP A 113 2.69 -6.03 5.62
N ALA A 114 1.58 -5.30 5.60
CA ALA A 114 0.52 -5.39 6.59
C ALA A 114 -0.80 -5.80 5.93
N LEU A 115 -1.47 -6.80 6.50
CA LEU A 115 -2.85 -7.15 6.19
C LEU A 115 -3.77 -6.60 7.26
N VAL A 116 -4.73 -5.78 6.86
CA VAL A 116 -5.81 -5.31 7.72
C VAL A 116 -7.05 -6.15 7.44
N THR A 117 -7.53 -6.87 8.42
CA THR A 117 -8.76 -7.67 8.30
C THR A 117 -9.39 -7.94 9.65
N GLN A 118 -10.72 -7.97 9.69
CA GLN A 118 -11.50 -8.44 10.84
C GLN A 118 -12.06 -9.85 10.60
N SER A 119 -11.81 -10.43 9.44
CA SER A 119 -12.29 -11.76 9.06
C SER A 119 -11.33 -12.86 9.50
N PRO A 120 -11.69 -13.74 10.44
CA PRO A 120 -10.88 -14.90 10.82
C PRO A 120 -10.56 -15.81 9.62
N MET A 121 -11.49 -15.92 8.67
CA MET A 121 -11.30 -16.72 7.46
C MET A 121 -10.20 -16.14 6.57
N VAL A 122 -10.19 -14.81 6.34
CA VAL A 122 -9.13 -14.14 5.56
C VAL A 122 -7.79 -14.28 6.26
N SER A 123 -7.75 -14.05 7.57
CA SER A 123 -6.54 -14.22 8.38
C SER A 123 -5.98 -15.64 8.30
N GLY A 124 -6.84 -16.66 8.49
CA GLY A 124 -6.44 -18.07 8.40
C GLY A 124 -5.97 -18.47 7.01
N MET A 125 -6.61 -17.98 5.95
CA MET A 125 -6.18 -18.21 4.57
C MET A 125 -4.79 -17.63 4.30
N VAL A 126 -4.52 -16.42 4.73
CA VAL A 126 -3.20 -15.78 4.56
C VAL A 126 -2.13 -16.52 5.36
N GLN A 127 -2.42 -16.91 6.60
CA GLN A 127 -1.50 -17.72 7.40
C GLN A 127 -1.17 -19.07 6.73
N ALA A 128 -2.18 -19.73 6.16
CA ALA A 128 -1.96 -20.99 5.44
C ALA A 128 -1.07 -20.80 4.19
N ILE A 129 -1.23 -19.70 3.45
CA ILE A 129 -0.35 -19.34 2.33
C ILE A 129 1.09 -19.12 2.82
N HIS A 130 1.27 -18.41 3.94
CA HIS A 130 2.60 -18.12 4.51
C HIS A 130 3.31 -19.37 5.06
N TRP A 131 2.57 -20.39 5.50
CA TRP A 131 3.19 -21.68 5.87
C TRP A 131 3.78 -22.41 4.66
N VAL A 132 3.15 -22.27 3.49
CA VAL A 132 3.64 -22.90 2.25
C VAL A 132 4.77 -22.07 1.62
N GLN A 133 4.62 -20.75 1.62
CA GLN A 133 5.60 -19.82 1.05
C GLN A 133 5.66 -18.55 1.89
N PRO A 134 6.55 -18.50 2.90
CA PRO A 134 6.71 -17.32 3.71
C PRO A 134 7.21 -16.15 2.86
N PRO A 135 6.63 -14.94 3.04
CA PRO A 135 7.12 -13.76 2.34
C PRO A 135 8.55 -13.43 2.80
N PRO A 136 9.42 -12.95 1.89
CA PRO A 136 10.82 -12.68 2.19
C PRO A 136 11.03 -11.36 2.98
N TYR A 137 9.98 -10.76 3.48
CA TYR A 137 9.98 -9.48 4.22
C TYR A 137 9.08 -9.58 5.46
N PRO A 138 9.31 -8.72 6.47
CA PRO A 138 8.46 -8.61 7.65
C PRO A 138 7.00 -8.40 7.27
N HIS A 139 6.11 -9.13 7.94
CA HIS A 139 4.69 -9.05 7.70
C HIS A 139 3.87 -9.24 8.97
N CYS A 140 2.67 -8.67 8.98
CA CYS A 140 1.72 -8.85 10.07
C CYS A 140 0.26 -8.86 9.58
N VAL A 141 -0.60 -9.40 10.44
CA VAL A 141 -2.07 -9.27 10.31
C VAL A 141 -2.55 -8.37 11.43
N THR A 142 -3.32 -7.34 11.11
CA THR A 142 -3.82 -6.33 12.03
C THR A 142 -5.33 -6.13 11.88
N TYR A 143 -5.95 -5.46 12.85
CA TYR A 143 -7.40 -5.19 12.82
C TYR A 143 -7.74 -3.78 12.31
N SER A 144 -6.77 -2.91 12.15
CA SER A 144 -6.98 -1.54 11.67
C SER A 144 -5.82 -1.03 10.82
N ALA A 145 -6.12 -0.08 9.93
CA ALA A 145 -5.10 0.58 9.12
C ALA A 145 -4.07 1.33 9.99
N ALA A 146 -4.49 1.89 11.13
CA ALA A 146 -3.56 2.55 12.05
C ALA A 146 -2.49 1.57 12.55
N GLN A 147 -2.88 0.40 13.02
CA GLN A 147 -1.93 -0.66 13.44
C GLN A 147 -1.05 -1.12 12.27
N GLY A 148 -1.62 -1.22 11.06
CA GLY A 148 -0.87 -1.57 9.85
C GLY A 148 0.20 -0.55 9.51
N PHE A 149 -0.11 0.75 9.55
CA PHE A 149 0.87 1.81 9.31
C PHE A 149 1.92 1.90 10.43
N GLU A 150 1.56 1.69 11.69
CA GLU A 150 2.51 1.61 12.80
C GLU A 150 3.52 0.46 12.62
N PHE A 151 3.03 -0.73 12.24
CA PHE A 151 3.91 -1.85 11.91
C PHE A 151 4.84 -1.52 10.75
N ILE A 152 4.32 -0.92 9.68
CA ILE A 152 5.14 -0.52 8.52
C ILE A 152 6.20 0.50 8.95
N HIS A 153 5.87 1.48 9.80
CA HIS A 153 6.81 2.47 10.29
C HIS A 153 8.00 1.85 11.05
N GLN A 154 7.81 0.74 11.78
CA GLN A 154 8.91 0.04 12.46
C GLN A 154 9.97 -0.46 11.47
N HIS A 155 9.61 -0.71 10.20
CA HIS A 155 10.50 -1.20 9.14
C HIS A 155 10.84 -0.14 8.08
N LEU A 156 10.11 0.97 8.09
CA LEU A 156 10.27 2.12 7.20
C LEU A 156 10.14 3.41 8.04
N PRO A 157 11.18 3.75 8.86
CA PRO A 157 11.10 4.84 9.85
C PRO A 157 10.87 6.23 9.26
N GLU A 158 11.16 6.43 7.98
CA GLU A 158 10.89 7.66 7.24
C GLU A 158 9.40 7.91 6.99
N LEU A 159 8.53 6.90 7.19
CA LEU A 159 7.09 7.01 7.00
C LEU A 159 6.44 7.88 8.08
N ASN A 160 5.62 8.83 7.69
CA ASN A 160 4.79 9.59 8.63
C ASN A 160 3.42 8.92 8.80
N VAL A 161 3.25 8.14 9.88
CA VAL A 161 2.02 7.37 10.16
C VAL A 161 0.77 8.23 10.17
N SER A 162 0.81 9.41 10.85
CA SER A 162 -0.35 10.30 10.95
C SER A 162 -0.76 10.84 9.58
N ARG A 163 0.20 11.22 8.74
CA ARG A 163 -0.05 11.70 7.37
C ARG A 163 -0.59 10.57 6.49
N CYS A 164 -0.02 9.39 6.58
CA CYS A 164 -0.49 8.21 5.84
C CYS A 164 -1.93 7.85 6.21
N LEU A 165 -2.25 7.85 7.50
CA LEU A 165 -3.60 7.54 7.98
C LEU A 165 -4.61 8.61 7.53
N ALA A 166 -4.26 9.91 7.64
CA ALA A 166 -5.11 11.00 7.17
C ALA A 166 -5.39 10.89 5.65
N ARG A 167 -4.35 10.60 4.85
CA ARG A 167 -4.49 10.39 3.40
C ARG A 167 -5.35 9.18 3.08
N TYR A 168 -5.15 8.07 3.79
CA TYR A 168 -5.95 6.86 3.62
C TYR A 168 -7.44 7.11 3.91
N VAL A 169 -7.77 7.76 5.03
CA VAL A 169 -9.14 8.13 5.39
C VAL A 169 -9.77 9.04 4.33
N SER A 170 -9.01 10.01 3.83
CA SER A 170 -9.45 10.88 2.73
C SER A 170 -9.79 10.08 1.47
N LEU A 171 -8.93 9.13 1.08
CA LEU A 171 -9.17 8.26 -0.08
C LEU A 171 -10.40 7.37 0.12
N LEU A 172 -10.61 6.81 1.32
CA LEU A 172 -11.81 6.05 1.65
C LEU A 172 -13.08 6.91 1.54
N SER A 173 -13.02 8.16 1.94
CA SER A 173 -14.15 9.08 1.82
C SER A 173 -14.52 9.38 0.36
N VAL A 174 -13.53 9.47 -0.53
CA VAL A 174 -13.75 9.60 -1.99
C VAL A 174 -14.29 8.30 -2.56
N TYR A 175 -13.71 7.18 -2.15
CA TYR A 175 -14.12 5.85 -2.57
C TYR A 175 -15.59 5.59 -2.26
N HIS A 176 -16.02 5.75 -0.99
CA HIS A 176 -17.40 5.52 -0.58
C HIS A 176 -18.40 6.44 -1.32
N ARG A 177 -18.04 7.70 -1.61
CA ARG A 177 -18.90 8.61 -2.39
C ARG A 177 -19.10 8.19 -3.84
N ARG A 178 -18.20 7.39 -4.41
CA ARG A 178 -18.34 6.88 -5.79
C ARG A 178 -19.13 5.57 -5.85
N MET A 179 -19.27 4.89 -4.71
CA MET A 179 -19.98 3.61 -4.62
C MET A 179 -21.48 3.79 -4.36
N HIS A 180 -21.91 4.98 -3.93
CA HIS A 180 -23.31 5.37 -3.69
C HIS A 180 -23.76 6.49 -4.62
#